data_a350432d1809f8362f503b342fbece47
#
_entry.id   a350432d1809f8362f503b342fbece47
#
_cell.length_a   1.000
_cell.length_b   1.000
_cell.length_c   1.000
_cell.angle_alpha   90.00
_cell.angle_beta   90.00
_cell.angle_gamma   90.00
#
_symmetry.space_group_name_H-M   'P 1'
#
loop_
_entity.id
_entity.type
_entity.pdbx_description
1 polymer ?
#
loop_
_entity_poly.entity_id
_entity_poly.type
_entity_poly.pdbx_seq_one_letter_code
_entity_poly.pdbx_strand_id
1 'polypeptide(L)'
;IWNKTNPADANNMIDIAARCLLVENGNKLTLIDTGMGNKQSDKFFSYYHLWGNDTLEASLKTAGFHRDDITDVFMTHLHFDHCGGGVQWNSDKTDFETVFKNANYWSNKNHWNWATKPNKREKASFLKENISPIEASGQLKFLSLSSSKILSSTELDFNIFLADGHTEKQMIPM
;
A
#
# COMPACT_ATOMS: atom_id res chain seq x y z
N ILE A 1 -12.35 22.69 -14.41
CA ILE A 1 -12.06 22.78 -12.97
C ILE A 1 -10.68 22.18 -12.68
N TRP A 2 -10.40 20.95 -13.14
CA TRP A 2 -9.14 20.24 -12.91
C TRP A 2 -7.89 21.10 -13.22
N ASN A 3 -7.81 21.69 -14.40
CA ASN A 3 -6.65 22.51 -14.82
C ASN A 3 -6.43 23.79 -13.97
N LYS A 4 -7.42 24.19 -13.18
CA LYS A 4 -7.26 25.34 -12.25
C LYS A 4 -6.62 24.92 -10.94
N THR A 5 -6.93 23.71 -10.47
CA THR A 5 -6.45 23.17 -9.19
C THR A 5 -5.19 22.33 -9.35
N ASN A 6 -4.98 21.75 -10.52
CA ASN A 6 -3.85 20.89 -10.86
C ASN A 6 -3.32 21.27 -12.24
N PRO A 7 -2.69 22.45 -12.38
CA PRO A 7 -2.14 22.85 -13.68
C PRO A 7 -0.99 21.93 -14.06
N ALA A 8 -1.04 21.41 -15.28
CA ALA A 8 0.07 20.64 -15.82
C ALA A 8 1.27 21.55 -16.14
N ASP A 9 2.48 21.02 -15.97
CA ASP A 9 3.72 21.66 -16.40
C ASP A 9 3.90 21.60 -17.92
N ALA A 10 5.05 22.09 -18.44
CA ALA A 10 5.37 22.09 -19.87
C ALA A 10 5.47 20.67 -20.48
N ASN A 11 5.66 19.63 -19.67
CA ASN A 11 5.72 18.22 -20.07
C ASN A 11 4.37 17.51 -19.91
N ASN A 12 3.31 18.25 -19.61
CA ASN A 12 1.98 17.71 -19.30
C ASN A 12 1.96 16.81 -18.03
N MET A 13 2.79 17.13 -17.05
CA MET A 13 2.93 16.43 -15.78
C MET A 13 2.30 17.24 -14.65
N ILE A 14 1.85 16.57 -13.60
CA ILE A 14 1.41 17.18 -12.33
C ILE A 14 2.10 16.50 -11.16
N ASP A 15 2.27 17.23 -10.08
CA ASP A 15 2.79 16.67 -8.83
C ASP A 15 1.74 15.82 -8.14
N ILE A 16 2.12 14.59 -7.77
CA ILE A 16 1.29 13.65 -7.02
C ILE A 16 2.09 13.15 -5.81
N ALA A 17 1.43 13.06 -4.65
CA ALA A 17 2.03 12.49 -3.45
C ALA A 17 1.35 11.17 -3.08
N ALA A 18 2.14 10.10 -2.90
CA ALA A 18 1.69 8.85 -2.30
C ALA A 18 1.63 9.03 -0.77
N ARG A 19 0.50 9.56 -0.27
CA ARG A 19 0.32 9.84 1.16
C ARG A 19 -0.25 8.63 1.87
N CYS A 20 0.52 8.10 2.83
CA CYS A 20 0.06 7.07 3.75
C CYS A 20 -0.59 7.73 4.97
N LEU A 21 -1.58 7.07 5.55
CA LEU A 21 -2.25 7.54 6.77
C LEU A 21 -1.89 6.63 7.94
N LEU A 22 -1.39 7.20 9.02
CA LEU A 22 -1.15 6.50 10.27
C LEU A 22 -2.30 6.77 11.24
N VAL A 23 -2.92 5.71 11.74
CA VAL A 23 -4.03 5.76 12.71
C VAL A 23 -3.58 5.11 14.01
N GLU A 24 -3.59 5.89 15.09
CA GLU A 24 -3.34 5.42 16.45
C GLU A 24 -4.69 5.20 17.16
N ASN A 25 -4.89 3.99 17.70
CA ASN A 25 -6.06 3.64 18.48
C ASN A 25 -5.68 2.70 19.62
N GLY A 26 -5.55 3.24 20.83
CA GLY A 26 -5.11 2.50 22.00
C GLY A 26 -3.70 1.96 21.80
N ASN A 27 -3.55 0.64 21.77
CA ASN A 27 -2.28 -0.05 21.55
C ASN A 27 -2.07 -0.50 20.10
N LYS A 28 -2.95 -0.10 19.18
CA LYS A 28 -2.84 -0.37 17.75
C LYS A 28 -2.29 0.83 17.02
N LEU A 29 -1.38 0.58 16.12
CA LEU A 29 -0.83 1.56 15.20
C LEU A 29 -1.01 1.01 13.77
N THR A 30 -2.06 1.48 13.09
CA THR A 30 -2.44 1.02 11.75
C THR A 30 -1.94 1.97 10.69
N LEU A 31 -1.11 1.46 9.79
CA LEU A 31 -0.64 2.18 8.62
C LEU A 31 -1.53 1.83 7.42
N ILE A 32 -2.16 2.83 6.83
CA ILE A 32 -3.00 2.68 5.62
C ILE A 32 -2.16 3.03 4.42
N ASP A 33 -1.93 2.04 3.55
CA ASP A 33 -1.01 2.04 2.42
C ASP A 33 0.45 2.31 2.80
N THR A 34 1.37 2.07 1.87
CA THR A 34 2.81 2.14 2.12
C THR A 34 3.59 2.89 1.03
N GLY A 35 2.90 3.41 0.02
CA GLY A 35 3.54 4.06 -1.12
C GLY A 35 4.29 3.08 -2.03
N MET A 36 5.14 3.62 -2.90
CA MET A 36 5.86 2.84 -3.92
C MET A 36 7.06 2.05 -3.36
N GLY A 37 7.63 2.51 -2.24
CA GLY A 37 8.91 2.00 -1.76
C GLY A 37 10.10 2.41 -2.66
N ASN A 38 11.22 1.71 -2.47
CA ASN A 38 12.50 2.06 -3.12
C ASN A 38 13.26 0.87 -3.72
N LYS A 39 12.61 -0.30 -3.85
CA LYS A 39 13.26 -1.54 -4.28
C LYS A 39 13.30 -1.75 -5.78
N GLN A 40 12.50 -1.01 -6.54
CA GLN A 40 12.44 -1.13 -7.98
C GLN A 40 13.69 -0.56 -8.66
N SER A 41 13.91 -0.90 -9.93
CA SER A 41 15.07 -0.42 -10.68
C SER A 41 14.96 1.09 -10.98
N ASP A 42 16.12 1.73 -11.22
CA ASP A 42 16.18 3.14 -11.66
C ASP A 42 15.36 3.36 -12.94
N LYS A 43 15.35 2.38 -13.85
CA LYS A 43 14.53 2.41 -15.05
C LYS A 43 13.04 2.47 -14.73
N PHE A 44 12.58 1.70 -13.73
CA PHE A 44 11.19 1.74 -13.29
C PHE A 44 10.85 3.13 -12.73
N PHE A 45 11.66 3.63 -11.81
CA PHE A 45 11.41 4.93 -11.19
C PHE A 45 11.54 6.10 -12.17
N SER A 46 12.33 5.98 -13.24
CA SER A 46 12.46 7.04 -14.24
C SER A 46 11.15 7.39 -14.97
N TYR A 47 10.18 6.47 -14.98
CA TYR A 47 8.85 6.74 -15.57
C TYR A 47 7.96 7.60 -14.66
N TYR A 48 8.28 7.71 -13.37
CA TYR A 48 7.45 8.43 -12.38
C TYR A 48 8.06 9.76 -11.96
N HIS A 49 9.29 10.07 -12.40
CA HIS A 49 9.97 11.34 -12.13
C HIS A 49 9.95 11.70 -10.63
N LEU A 50 10.32 10.76 -9.77
CA LEU A 50 10.31 10.97 -8.32
C LEU A 50 11.16 12.17 -7.93
N TRP A 51 10.65 12.98 -7.01
CA TRP A 51 11.33 14.17 -6.49
C TRP A 51 11.12 14.30 -4.98
N GLY A 52 11.92 15.15 -4.33
CA GLY A 52 11.90 15.32 -2.88
C GLY A 52 12.70 14.26 -2.15
N ASN A 53 12.81 14.43 -0.84
CA ASN A 53 13.55 13.53 0.06
C ASN A 53 12.64 12.86 1.11
N ASP A 54 11.34 13.03 0.99
CA ASP A 54 10.37 12.49 1.92
C ASP A 54 10.26 10.98 1.71
N THR A 55 10.44 10.24 2.80
CA THR A 55 10.25 8.79 2.83
C THR A 55 9.26 8.43 3.92
N LEU A 56 8.60 7.28 3.78
CA LEU A 56 7.69 6.77 4.81
C LEU A 56 8.40 6.61 6.16
N GLU A 57 9.63 6.10 6.15
CA GLU A 57 10.44 5.93 7.36
C GLU A 57 10.77 7.28 8.02
N ALA A 58 11.18 8.28 7.25
CA ALA A 58 11.44 9.62 7.77
C ALA A 58 10.17 10.27 8.33
N SER A 59 9.04 10.07 7.68
CA SER A 59 7.74 10.58 8.12
C SER A 59 7.27 9.92 9.43
N LEU A 60 7.41 8.59 9.56
CA LEU A 60 7.14 7.87 10.81
C LEU A 60 8.02 8.39 11.94
N LYS A 61 9.33 8.52 11.71
CA LYS A 61 10.27 9.06 12.70
C LYS A 61 9.91 10.49 13.13
N THR A 62 9.51 11.34 12.20
CA THR A 62 9.08 12.72 12.51
C THR A 62 7.81 12.73 13.37
N ALA A 63 6.91 11.75 13.16
CA ALA A 63 5.72 11.55 13.97
C ALA A 63 6.01 10.87 15.34
N GLY A 64 7.26 10.50 15.62
CA GLY A 64 7.66 9.88 16.87
C GLY A 64 7.56 8.35 16.89
N PHE A 65 7.38 7.72 15.74
CA PHE A 65 7.22 6.27 15.62
C PHE A 65 8.38 5.62 14.86
N HIS A 66 8.60 4.34 15.16
CA HIS A 66 9.47 3.45 14.39
C HIS A 66 8.63 2.46 13.58
N ARG A 67 9.18 1.94 12.49
CA ARG A 67 8.49 0.92 11.68
C ARG A 67 8.11 -0.34 12.46
N ASP A 68 8.87 -0.68 13.52
CA ASP A 68 8.58 -1.84 14.37
C ASP A 68 7.42 -1.59 15.35
N ASP A 69 6.97 -0.34 15.50
CA ASP A 69 5.79 0.02 16.30
C ASP A 69 4.48 -0.24 15.54
N ILE A 70 4.54 -0.38 14.21
CA ILE A 70 3.37 -0.64 13.38
C ILE A 70 2.83 -2.04 13.68
N THR A 71 1.57 -2.10 14.11
CA THR A 71 0.88 -3.36 14.44
C THR A 71 0.09 -3.92 13.27
N ASP A 72 -0.36 -3.03 12.37
CA ASP A 72 -1.21 -3.38 11.24
C ASP A 72 -0.88 -2.52 10.02
N VAL A 73 -0.76 -3.15 8.87
CA VAL A 73 -0.66 -2.51 7.56
C VAL A 73 -1.95 -2.83 6.80
N PHE A 74 -2.79 -1.83 6.62
CA PHE A 74 -4.02 -1.94 5.84
C PHE A 74 -3.75 -1.52 4.39
N MET A 75 -3.82 -2.47 3.47
CA MET A 75 -3.62 -2.23 2.05
C MET A 75 -4.97 -1.97 1.39
N THR A 76 -5.22 -0.73 0.98
CA THR A 76 -6.45 -0.37 0.27
C THR A 76 -6.62 -1.22 -0.98
N HIS A 77 -5.52 -1.43 -1.69
CA HIS A 77 -5.36 -2.36 -2.80
C HIS A 77 -3.86 -2.62 -3.07
N LEU A 78 -3.56 -3.52 -4.00
CA LEU A 78 -2.21 -4.04 -4.20
C LEU A 78 -1.50 -3.48 -5.44
N HIS A 79 -1.90 -2.32 -5.96
CA HIS A 79 -1.10 -1.62 -6.96
C HIS A 79 0.24 -1.17 -6.34
N PHE A 80 1.28 -1.11 -7.16
CA PHE A 80 2.66 -0.91 -6.70
C PHE A 80 2.87 0.39 -5.91
N ASP A 81 2.10 1.43 -6.20
CA ASP A 81 2.16 2.74 -5.56
C ASP A 81 1.43 2.81 -4.21
N HIS A 82 0.70 1.76 -3.85
CA HIS A 82 0.01 1.59 -2.57
C HIS A 82 0.67 0.56 -1.64
N CYS A 83 1.11 -0.57 -2.18
CA CYS A 83 1.68 -1.66 -1.38
C CYS A 83 3.20 -1.80 -1.48
N GLY A 84 3.84 -1.06 -2.39
CA GLY A 84 5.26 -1.25 -2.70
C GLY A 84 6.20 -1.00 -1.53
N GLY A 85 5.93 0.01 -0.71
CA GLY A 85 6.74 0.31 0.47
C GLY A 85 6.57 -0.66 1.64
N GLY A 86 5.61 -1.60 1.56
CA GLY A 86 5.46 -2.67 2.55
C GLY A 86 6.49 -3.78 2.46
N VAL A 87 7.28 -3.79 1.38
CA VAL A 87 8.32 -4.79 1.07
C VAL A 87 9.61 -4.09 0.66
N GLN A 88 10.74 -4.60 1.09
CA GLN A 88 12.08 -4.11 0.78
C GLN A 88 13.03 -5.25 0.37
N TRP A 89 14.21 -4.91 -0.11
CA TRP A 89 15.31 -5.87 -0.19
C TRP A 89 15.74 -6.31 1.20
N ASN A 90 16.08 -7.58 1.38
CA ASN A 90 16.79 -8.03 2.58
C ASN A 90 18.20 -7.41 2.64
N SER A 91 18.90 -7.57 3.76
CA SER A 91 20.21 -6.99 4.00
C SER A 91 21.25 -7.34 2.91
N ASP A 92 21.16 -8.53 2.36
CA ASP A 92 22.13 -9.06 1.39
C ASP A 92 21.72 -8.77 -0.07
N LYS A 93 20.56 -8.16 -0.27
CA LYS A 93 19.94 -7.88 -1.58
C LYS A 93 19.76 -9.12 -2.45
N THR A 94 19.51 -10.26 -1.84
CA THR A 94 19.29 -11.54 -2.52
C THR A 94 17.84 -11.90 -2.65
N ASP A 95 16.97 -11.35 -1.76
CA ASP A 95 15.53 -11.62 -1.74
C ASP A 95 14.77 -10.44 -1.14
N PHE A 96 13.45 -10.52 -1.16
CA PHE A 96 12.56 -9.51 -0.62
C PHE A 96 11.98 -9.94 0.73
N GLU A 97 11.79 -8.96 1.60
CA GLU A 97 11.19 -9.15 2.93
C GLU A 97 10.21 -8.03 3.25
N THR A 98 9.30 -8.28 4.19
CA THR A 98 8.38 -7.26 4.71
C THR A 98 9.13 -6.19 5.52
N VAL A 99 8.73 -4.93 5.38
CA VAL A 99 9.31 -3.80 6.10
C VAL A 99 8.84 -3.76 7.56
N PHE A 100 7.56 -3.98 7.79
CA PHE A 100 6.91 -3.89 9.11
C PHE A 100 6.85 -5.27 9.74
N LYS A 101 7.91 -5.65 10.44
CA LYS A 101 8.14 -7.02 10.93
C LYS A 101 7.11 -7.49 11.96
N ASN A 102 6.56 -6.56 12.74
CA ASN A 102 5.61 -6.85 13.82
C ASN A 102 4.14 -6.70 13.38
N ALA A 103 3.90 -6.25 12.14
CA ALA A 103 2.57 -5.94 11.67
C ALA A 103 1.86 -7.15 11.01
N ASN A 104 0.53 -7.19 11.14
CA ASN A 104 -0.30 -7.95 10.21
C ASN A 104 -0.53 -7.13 8.93
N TYR A 105 -0.47 -7.77 7.77
CA TYR A 105 -0.76 -7.13 6.49
C TYR A 105 -2.18 -7.54 6.03
N TRP A 106 -3.07 -6.57 5.99
CA TRP A 106 -4.49 -6.80 5.73
C TRP A 106 -4.87 -6.58 4.28
N SER A 107 -5.56 -7.56 3.72
CA SER A 107 -6.20 -7.50 2.42
C SER A 107 -7.53 -8.25 2.47
N ASN A 108 -8.18 -8.46 1.34
CA ASN A 108 -9.29 -9.41 1.22
C ASN A 108 -8.97 -10.47 0.17
N LYS A 109 -9.56 -11.65 0.32
CA LYS A 109 -9.24 -12.82 -0.52
C LYS A 109 -9.57 -12.60 -2.00
N ASN A 110 -10.63 -11.85 -2.30
CA ASN A 110 -11.04 -11.60 -3.68
C ASN A 110 -10.03 -10.69 -4.38
N HIS A 111 -9.64 -9.58 -3.72
CA HIS A 111 -8.63 -8.66 -4.24
C HIS A 111 -7.26 -9.36 -4.37
N TRP A 112 -6.88 -10.17 -3.38
CA TRP A 112 -5.64 -10.95 -3.42
C TRP A 112 -5.58 -11.89 -4.63
N ASN A 113 -6.66 -12.63 -4.88
CA ASN A 113 -6.76 -13.51 -6.03
C ASN A 113 -6.69 -12.73 -7.35
N TRP A 114 -7.30 -11.55 -7.39
CA TRP A 114 -7.25 -10.66 -8.54
C TRP A 114 -5.83 -10.15 -8.79
N ALA A 115 -5.14 -9.67 -7.75
CA ALA A 115 -3.79 -9.15 -7.84
C ALA A 115 -2.74 -10.21 -8.23
N THR A 116 -2.92 -11.46 -7.79
CA THR A 116 -2.01 -12.57 -8.11
C THR A 116 -2.28 -13.18 -9.48
N LYS A 117 -3.47 -12.98 -10.07
CA LYS A 117 -3.88 -13.43 -11.40
C LYS A 117 -4.54 -12.29 -12.19
N PRO A 118 -3.84 -11.18 -12.40
CA PRO A 118 -4.45 -9.97 -12.94
C PRO A 118 -4.85 -10.14 -14.41
N ASN A 119 -5.84 -9.36 -14.82
CA ASN A 119 -6.16 -9.18 -16.22
C ASN A 119 -5.05 -8.41 -16.97
N LYS A 120 -5.13 -8.36 -18.31
CA LYS A 120 -4.11 -7.69 -19.13
C LYS A 120 -4.00 -6.19 -18.88
N ARG A 121 -5.09 -5.53 -18.46
CA ARG A 121 -5.14 -4.08 -18.22
C ARG A 121 -4.36 -3.69 -16.97
N GLU A 122 -4.50 -4.48 -15.89
CA GLU A 122 -3.97 -4.16 -14.58
C GLU A 122 -2.65 -4.87 -14.26
N LYS A 123 -2.22 -5.81 -15.12
CA LYS A 123 -1.01 -6.63 -14.87
C LYS A 123 0.24 -5.79 -14.55
N ALA A 124 0.39 -4.63 -15.19
CA ALA A 124 1.54 -3.75 -14.96
C ALA A 124 1.51 -3.04 -13.60
N SER A 125 0.35 -2.96 -12.96
CA SER A 125 0.18 -2.35 -11.65
C SER A 125 0.42 -3.32 -10.48
N PHE A 126 0.33 -4.64 -10.73
CA PHE A 126 0.55 -5.67 -9.73
C PHE A 126 1.93 -6.29 -9.86
N LEU A 127 2.87 -5.85 -9.04
CA LEU A 127 4.24 -6.36 -9.06
C LEU A 127 4.38 -7.54 -8.10
N LYS A 128 4.84 -8.68 -8.63
CA LYS A 128 4.97 -9.92 -7.86
C LYS A 128 5.88 -9.73 -6.63
N GLU A 129 6.95 -8.98 -6.78
CA GLU A 129 7.92 -8.66 -5.72
C GLU A 129 7.35 -7.76 -4.61
N ASN A 130 6.18 -7.13 -4.82
CA ASN A 130 5.47 -6.41 -3.78
C ASN A 130 4.48 -7.31 -3.02
N ILE A 131 4.02 -8.40 -3.64
CA ILE A 131 2.90 -9.21 -3.17
C ILE A 131 3.38 -10.52 -2.54
N SER A 132 4.20 -11.30 -3.27
CA SER A 132 4.64 -12.62 -2.83
C SER A 132 5.38 -12.63 -1.48
N PRO A 133 6.25 -11.67 -1.15
CA PRO A 133 6.93 -11.66 0.14
C PRO A 133 6.00 -11.48 1.33
N ILE A 134 4.87 -10.77 1.16
CA ILE A 134 3.86 -10.61 2.21
C ILE A 134 3.21 -11.95 2.54
N GLU A 135 2.88 -12.76 1.53
CA GLU A 135 2.35 -14.11 1.75
C GLU A 135 3.40 -15.03 2.37
N ALA A 136 4.62 -15.00 1.85
CA ALA A 136 5.72 -15.83 2.32
C ALA A 136 6.13 -15.54 3.77
N SER A 137 5.96 -14.30 4.25
CA SER A 137 6.27 -13.91 5.63
C SER A 137 5.34 -14.51 6.68
N GLY A 138 4.13 -14.97 6.27
CA GLY A 138 3.08 -15.42 7.18
C GLY A 138 2.30 -14.28 7.86
N GLN A 139 2.61 -13.01 7.55
CA GLN A 139 1.96 -11.84 8.14
C GLN A 139 0.64 -11.47 7.44
N LEU A 140 0.34 -12.08 6.28
CA LEU A 140 -0.88 -11.81 5.51
C LEU A 140 -2.12 -12.24 6.28
N LYS A 141 -3.08 -11.33 6.39
CA LYS A 141 -4.42 -11.57 6.95
C LYS A 141 -5.48 -11.17 5.95
N PHE A 142 -6.58 -11.90 5.94
CA PHE A 142 -7.73 -11.57 5.11
C PHE A 142 -8.92 -11.16 5.94
N LEU A 143 -9.48 -10.01 5.59
CA LEU A 143 -10.78 -9.60 6.09
C LEU A 143 -11.87 -10.47 5.46
N SER A 144 -12.79 -10.93 6.27
CA SER A 144 -13.95 -11.69 5.81
C SER A 144 -14.93 -10.77 5.11
N LEU A 145 -15.16 -11.01 3.82
CA LEU A 145 -16.14 -10.27 3.05
C LEU A 145 -17.54 -10.81 3.34
N SER A 146 -18.49 -9.89 3.56
CA SER A 146 -19.92 -10.18 3.59
C SER A 146 -20.57 -9.81 2.25
N SER A 147 -21.86 -10.05 2.09
CA SER A 147 -22.66 -9.55 0.96
C SER A 147 -22.86 -8.03 1.00
N SER A 148 -22.58 -7.40 2.14
CA SER A 148 -22.62 -5.94 2.30
C SER A 148 -21.40 -5.29 1.63
N LYS A 149 -21.60 -4.09 1.08
CA LYS A 149 -20.50 -3.25 0.63
C LYS A 149 -19.74 -2.58 1.78
N ILE A 150 -20.29 -2.61 2.99
CA ILE A 150 -19.67 -2.05 4.19
C ILE A 150 -19.37 -3.20 5.14
N LEU A 151 -18.13 -3.28 5.58
CA LEU A 151 -17.68 -4.22 6.59
C LEU A 151 -17.34 -3.43 7.86
N SER A 152 -17.76 -3.94 9.01
CA SER A 152 -17.26 -3.47 10.30
C SER A 152 -16.15 -4.44 10.72
N SER A 153 -14.91 -3.96 10.78
CA SER A 153 -13.78 -4.77 11.22
C SER A 153 -13.55 -4.57 12.72
N THR A 154 -13.72 -5.62 13.47
CA THR A 154 -13.37 -5.64 14.90
C THR A 154 -11.86 -5.71 15.12
N GLU A 155 -11.14 -6.24 14.14
CA GLU A 155 -9.67 -6.35 14.18
C GLU A 155 -8.99 -5.00 13.97
N LEU A 156 -9.60 -4.11 13.16
CA LEU A 156 -9.03 -2.82 12.78
C LEU A 156 -9.72 -1.62 13.42
N ASP A 157 -10.88 -1.85 14.08
CA ASP A 157 -11.67 -0.83 14.79
C ASP A 157 -12.21 0.30 13.90
N PHE A 158 -12.39 0.03 12.59
CA PHE A 158 -13.04 0.96 11.66
C PHE A 158 -13.88 0.22 10.61
N ASN A 159 -14.76 0.95 9.97
CA ASN A 159 -15.56 0.43 8.88
C ASN A 159 -14.79 0.49 7.56
N ILE A 160 -15.10 -0.42 6.65
CA ILE A 160 -14.45 -0.53 5.35
C ILE A 160 -15.52 -0.60 4.27
N PHE A 161 -15.46 0.31 3.31
CA PHE A 161 -16.31 0.25 2.12
C PHE A 161 -15.57 -0.51 1.00
N LEU A 162 -16.25 -1.46 0.36
CA LEU A 162 -15.73 -2.21 -0.77
C LEU A 162 -16.15 -1.56 -2.07
N ALA A 163 -15.17 -1.12 -2.86
CA ALA A 163 -15.37 -0.50 -4.16
C ALA A 163 -14.81 -1.38 -5.28
N ASP A 164 -15.52 -1.37 -6.41
CA ASP A 164 -15.07 -1.94 -7.68
C ASP A 164 -14.93 -0.81 -8.70
N GLY A 165 -14.07 -0.98 -9.71
CA GLY A 165 -13.90 -0.01 -10.79
C GLY A 165 -12.44 0.30 -11.07
N HIS A 166 -11.74 0.94 -10.13
CA HIS A 166 -10.29 1.15 -10.23
C HIS A 166 -9.56 -0.20 -10.25
N THR A 167 -9.89 -1.05 -9.29
CA THR A 167 -9.52 -2.48 -9.23
C THR A 167 -10.62 -3.28 -8.54
N GLU A 168 -10.53 -4.60 -8.54
CA GLU A 168 -11.51 -5.49 -7.92
C GLU A 168 -11.42 -5.43 -6.39
N LYS A 169 -12.56 -5.17 -5.71
CA LYS A 169 -12.68 -5.19 -4.23
C LYS A 169 -11.64 -4.33 -3.51
N GLN A 170 -11.39 -3.13 -4.02
CA GLN A 170 -10.64 -2.11 -3.29
C GLN A 170 -11.31 -1.83 -1.94
N MET A 171 -10.51 -1.69 -0.89
CA MET A 171 -10.95 -1.42 0.47
C MET A 171 -10.74 0.05 0.81
N ILE A 172 -11.81 0.76 1.13
CA ILE A 172 -11.78 2.17 1.52
C ILE A 172 -12.10 2.27 3.00
N PRO A 173 -11.15 2.65 3.87
CA PRO A 173 -11.40 2.82 5.31
C PRO A 173 -12.29 4.05 5.54
N MET A 174 -13.18 3.94 6.55
CA MET A 174 -14.15 4.99 6.91
C MET A 174 -14.14 5.25 8.41
#